data_ffe7ca5af53242606cf39f4f933aa515
#
_entry.id   ffe7ca5af53242606cf39f4f933aa515
#
_cell.length_a   1.000
_cell.length_b   1.000
_cell.length_c   1.000
_cell.angle_alpha   90.00
_cell.angle_beta   90.00
_cell.angle_gamma   90.00
#
_symmetry.space_group_name_H-M   'P 1'
#
loop_
_entity.id
_entity.type
_entity.pdbx_description
1 polymer ?
#
loop_
_entity_poly.entity_id
_entity_poly.type
_entity_poly.pdbx_seq_one_letter_code
_entity_poly.pdbx_strand_id
1 'polypeptide(L)'
;PLVDPTLHVWEWQIPVYLFLGGWVAGSMVLTGYLQRQARAPGHSSVSDRLPWIGLVLISLGMGALFLDLEHKLYVWRMYLTLQPLSPMSWGGWILLLVYPVLALGALATLADGWLDRWPALAAFARQLQSHTATRWLSLANIVVGIALGIYTGILLSTMVARPLWNSALLGPLFLVSGLSAAAAVVHL
;
A
#
# COMPACT_ATOMS: atom_id res chain seq x y z
N PRO A 1 1.36 -42.48 -11.28
CA PRO A 1 1.61 -41.09 -11.54
C PRO A 1 2.27 -40.52 -10.32
N LEU A 2 3.57 -40.23 -10.47
CA LEU A 2 4.34 -39.50 -9.46
C LEU A 2 3.78 -38.09 -9.46
N VAL A 3 2.99 -37.74 -8.45
CA VAL A 3 2.61 -36.37 -8.18
C VAL A 3 3.91 -35.69 -7.71
N ASP A 4 4.49 -34.86 -8.56
CA ASP A 4 5.65 -34.07 -8.19
C ASP A 4 5.23 -33.12 -7.06
N PRO A 5 5.71 -33.29 -5.81
CA PRO A 5 5.34 -32.44 -4.69
C PRO A 5 5.98 -31.05 -4.76
N THR A 6 6.87 -30.80 -5.70
CA THR A 6 7.55 -29.51 -5.88
C THR A 6 6.78 -28.62 -6.86
N LEU A 7 5.63 -28.13 -6.40
CA LEU A 7 4.93 -27.04 -7.10
C LEU A 7 5.72 -25.73 -6.88
N HIS A 8 6.58 -25.40 -7.82
CA HIS A 8 7.31 -24.11 -7.89
C HIS A 8 6.40 -22.93 -8.31
N VAL A 9 5.11 -22.96 -7.97
CA VAL A 9 4.14 -21.96 -8.43
C VAL A 9 4.16 -20.68 -7.58
N TRP A 10 4.61 -20.76 -6.32
CA TRP A 10 4.69 -19.61 -5.43
C TRP A 10 5.91 -19.75 -4.52
N GLU A 11 6.94 -19.00 -4.85
CA GLU A 11 8.14 -18.90 -4.03
C GLU A 11 7.94 -17.87 -2.89
N TRP A 12 8.97 -17.63 -2.09
CA TRP A 12 8.95 -16.74 -0.93
C TRP A 12 8.58 -15.28 -1.23
N GLN A 13 8.74 -14.84 -2.47
CA GLN A 13 8.50 -13.46 -2.91
C GLN A 13 7.04 -13.06 -2.73
N ILE A 14 6.10 -13.95 -3.06
CA ILE A 14 4.68 -13.67 -3.01
C ILE A 14 4.17 -13.50 -1.58
N PRO A 15 4.45 -14.41 -0.62
CA PRO A 15 4.11 -14.18 0.79
C PRO A 15 4.68 -12.88 1.35
N VAL A 16 5.93 -12.53 1.01
CA VAL A 16 6.55 -11.26 1.44
C VAL A 16 5.80 -10.06 0.88
N TYR A 17 5.48 -10.06 -0.41
CA TYR A 17 4.69 -8.99 -1.02
C TYR A 17 3.31 -8.84 -0.37
N LEU A 18 2.61 -9.94 -0.12
CA LEU A 18 1.28 -9.92 0.50
C LEU A 18 1.34 -9.39 1.94
N PHE A 19 2.33 -9.81 2.71
CA PHE A 19 2.53 -9.33 4.09
C PHE A 19 2.83 -7.82 4.11
N LEU A 20 3.78 -7.36 3.31
CA LEU A 20 4.16 -5.95 3.24
C LEU A 20 3.01 -5.10 2.69
N GLY A 21 2.32 -5.57 1.66
CA GLY A 21 1.15 -4.91 1.10
C GLY A 21 0.00 -4.77 2.11
N GLY A 22 -0.27 -5.82 2.88
CA GLY A 22 -1.26 -5.79 3.95
C GLY A 22 -0.90 -4.79 5.05
N TRP A 23 0.36 -4.75 5.45
CA TRP A 23 0.83 -3.78 6.44
C TRP A 23 0.74 -2.34 5.93
N VAL A 24 1.16 -2.09 4.69
CA VAL A 24 1.03 -0.76 4.06
C VAL A 24 -0.44 -0.35 3.97
N ALA A 25 -1.33 -1.26 3.59
CA ALA A 25 -2.77 -1.01 3.57
C ALA A 25 -3.29 -0.53 4.93
N GLY A 26 -2.95 -1.26 6.00
CA GLY A 26 -3.29 -0.89 7.37
C GLY A 26 -2.71 0.45 7.80
N SER A 27 -1.44 0.71 7.49
CA SER A 27 -0.77 1.97 7.82
C SER A 27 -1.39 3.17 7.09
N MET A 28 -1.80 3.02 5.83
CA MET A 28 -2.51 4.06 5.08
C MET A 28 -3.86 4.40 5.72
N VAL A 29 -4.64 3.40 6.09
CA VAL A 29 -5.95 3.62 6.75
C VAL A 29 -5.76 4.33 8.09
N LEU A 30 -4.79 3.88 8.91
CA LEU A 30 -4.50 4.53 10.19
C LEU A 30 -3.98 5.96 10.01
N THR A 31 -3.07 6.19 9.08
CA THR A 31 -2.58 7.54 8.76
C THR A 31 -3.74 8.46 8.40
N GLY A 32 -4.61 8.03 7.50
CA GLY A 32 -5.79 8.81 7.11
C GLY A 32 -6.74 9.07 8.27
N TYR A 33 -6.93 8.10 9.17
CA TYR A 33 -7.75 8.26 10.36
C TYR A 33 -7.14 9.25 11.37
N LEU A 34 -5.85 9.08 11.69
CA LEU A 34 -5.13 9.95 12.60
C LEU A 34 -5.05 11.39 12.11
N GLN A 35 -4.80 11.59 10.81
CA GLN A 35 -4.80 12.93 10.19
C GLN A 35 -6.16 13.64 10.33
N ARG A 36 -7.26 12.91 10.34
CA ARG A 36 -8.60 13.48 10.59
C ARG A 36 -8.82 13.85 12.06
N GLN A 37 -8.22 13.11 12.98
CA GLN A 37 -8.34 13.38 14.41
C GLN A 37 -7.37 14.46 14.90
N ALA A 38 -6.21 14.61 14.27
CA ALA A 38 -5.20 15.61 14.61
C ALA A 38 -5.75 17.02 14.35
N ARG A 39 -6.28 17.65 15.39
CA ARG A 39 -6.86 19.01 15.35
C ARG A 39 -5.82 20.13 15.51
N ALA A 40 -4.56 19.81 15.77
CA ALA A 40 -3.51 20.81 15.98
C ALA A 40 -2.26 20.51 15.15
N PRO A 41 -1.74 21.48 14.37
CA PRO A 41 -0.40 21.39 13.78
C PRO A 41 0.64 21.47 14.89
N GLY A 42 1.61 20.56 14.89
CA GLY A 42 2.79 20.67 15.78
C GLY A 42 3.14 19.46 16.63
N HIS A 43 2.37 18.38 16.59
CA HIS A 43 2.86 17.13 17.16
C HIS A 43 3.50 16.31 16.03
N SER A 44 4.82 16.14 16.09
CA SER A 44 5.56 15.14 15.33
C SER A 44 5.07 13.76 15.79
N SER A 45 3.91 13.38 15.32
CA SER A 45 3.29 12.11 15.66
C SER A 45 3.92 11.02 14.78
N VAL A 46 3.87 9.80 15.26
CA VAL A 46 4.23 8.61 14.49
C VAL A 46 3.53 8.61 13.13
N SER A 47 2.35 9.24 13.02
CA SER A 47 1.61 9.45 11.77
C SER A 47 2.41 10.13 10.66
N ASP A 48 3.39 10.99 10.98
CA ASP A 48 4.21 11.70 9.99
C ASP A 48 5.27 10.80 9.37
N ARG A 49 5.67 9.74 10.07
CA ARG A 49 6.64 8.75 9.59
C ARG A 49 6.00 7.63 8.79
N LEU A 50 4.72 7.34 9.03
CA LEU A 50 4.01 6.23 8.38
C LEU A 50 4.03 6.29 6.85
N PRO A 51 3.84 7.44 6.16
CA PRO A 51 3.92 7.50 4.70
C PRO A 51 5.30 7.11 4.16
N TRP A 52 6.38 7.49 4.85
CA TRP A 52 7.74 7.14 4.47
C TRP A 52 8.01 5.65 4.65
N ILE A 53 7.59 5.09 5.79
CA ILE A 53 7.68 3.66 6.06
C ILE A 53 6.86 2.90 5.01
N GLY A 54 5.65 3.38 4.70
CA GLY A 54 4.79 2.80 3.67
C GLY A 54 5.45 2.77 2.30
N LEU A 55 6.11 3.86 1.86
CA LEU A 55 6.84 3.91 0.60
C LEU A 55 7.98 2.89 0.55
N VAL A 56 8.76 2.77 1.62
CA VAL A 56 9.84 1.80 1.69
C VAL A 56 9.30 0.37 1.62
N LEU A 57 8.29 0.07 2.42
CA LEU A 57 7.72 -1.28 2.48
C LEU A 57 7.04 -1.71 1.18
N ILE A 58 6.24 -0.82 0.58
CA ILE A 58 5.59 -1.15 -0.70
C ILE A 58 6.64 -1.31 -1.80
N SER A 59 7.73 -0.54 -1.78
CA SER A 59 8.82 -0.67 -2.75
C SER A 59 9.59 -1.98 -2.56
N LEU A 60 9.80 -2.42 -1.32
CA LEU A 60 10.38 -3.73 -1.04
C LEU A 60 9.46 -4.87 -1.50
N GLY A 61 8.15 -4.75 -1.24
CA GLY A 61 7.16 -5.71 -1.72
C GLY A 61 7.09 -5.78 -3.24
N MET A 62 7.10 -4.63 -3.90
CA MET A 62 7.15 -4.57 -5.37
C MET A 62 8.46 -5.11 -5.92
N GLY A 63 9.58 -4.87 -5.23
CA GLY A 63 10.88 -5.45 -5.58
C GLY A 63 10.83 -6.98 -5.51
N ALA A 64 10.26 -7.55 -4.46
CA ALA A 64 10.07 -8.99 -4.31
C ALA A 64 9.20 -9.54 -5.47
N LEU A 65 8.08 -8.90 -5.77
CA LEU A 65 7.21 -9.29 -6.89
C LEU A 65 7.93 -9.17 -8.25
N PHE A 66 8.75 -8.13 -8.45
CA PHE A 66 9.53 -7.96 -9.66
C PHE A 66 10.59 -9.06 -9.85
N LEU A 67 11.16 -9.58 -8.75
CA LEU A 67 12.11 -10.68 -8.81
C LEU A 67 11.44 -11.97 -9.28
N ASP A 68 10.17 -12.18 -8.91
CA ASP A 68 9.35 -13.34 -9.28
C ASP A 68 8.90 -13.34 -10.76
N LEU A 69 8.94 -12.18 -11.44
CA LEU A 69 8.52 -12.10 -12.83
C LEU A 69 9.52 -12.75 -13.78
N GLU A 70 9.04 -13.72 -14.58
CA GLU A 70 9.83 -14.33 -15.66
C GLU A 70 10.20 -13.32 -16.76
N HIS A 71 9.25 -12.45 -17.15
CA HIS A 71 9.42 -11.48 -18.24
C HIS A 71 9.45 -10.03 -17.73
N LYS A 72 10.51 -9.68 -17.01
CA LYS A 72 10.70 -8.37 -16.34
C LYS A 72 10.57 -7.15 -17.27
N LEU A 73 10.98 -7.27 -18.52
CA LEU A 73 10.93 -6.18 -19.50
C LEU A 73 9.52 -5.84 -20.00
N TYR A 74 8.53 -6.71 -19.77
CA TYR A 74 7.16 -6.51 -20.24
C TYR A 74 6.19 -6.08 -19.14
N VAL A 75 6.69 -5.78 -17.93
CA VAL A 75 5.89 -5.31 -16.78
C VAL A 75 4.99 -4.12 -17.12
N TRP A 76 5.49 -3.18 -17.94
CA TRP A 76 4.73 -2.00 -18.34
C TRP A 76 3.42 -2.33 -19.08
N ARG A 77 3.35 -3.48 -19.77
CA ARG A 77 2.14 -3.91 -20.48
C ARG A 77 0.99 -4.20 -19.52
N MET A 78 1.30 -4.64 -18.30
CA MET A 78 0.29 -4.92 -17.27
C MET A 78 -0.46 -3.64 -16.84
N TYR A 79 0.21 -2.49 -16.88
CA TYR A 79 -0.38 -1.19 -16.56
C TYR A 79 -1.17 -0.58 -17.72
N LEU A 80 -0.85 -0.93 -18.96
CA LEU A 80 -1.52 -0.40 -20.15
C LEU A 80 -2.73 -1.24 -20.60
N THR A 81 -2.83 -2.49 -20.16
CA THR A 81 -3.96 -3.38 -20.49
C THR A 81 -4.93 -3.45 -19.33
N LEU A 82 -6.01 -2.67 -19.42
CA LEU A 82 -7.09 -2.69 -18.43
C LEU A 82 -7.99 -3.89 -18.71
N GLN A 83 -7.84 -4.96 -17.93
CA GLN A 83 -8.73 -6.12 -17.97
C GLN A 83 -9.57 -6.19 -16.69
N PRO A 84 -10.81 -5.71 -16.70
CA PRO A 84 -11.66 -5.63 -15.51
C PRO A 84 -12.03 -7.01 -14.93
N LEU A 85 -11.87 -8.09 -15.70
CA LEU A 85 -12.11 -9.46 -15.25
C LEU A 85 -10.86 -10.13 -14.64
N SER A 86 -9.69 -9.48 -14.71
CA SER A 86 -8.45 -10.01 -14.14
C SER A 86 -8.13 -9.37 -12.80
N PRO A 87 -8.12 -10.13 -11.69
CA PRO A 87 -7.71 -9.60 -10.37
C PRO A 87 -6.30 -9.00 -10.38
N MET A 88 -5.40 -9.55 -11.19
CA MET A 88 -4.03 -9.07 -11.31
C MET A 88 -3.95 -7.65 -11.93
N SER A 89 -4.85 -7.34 -12.87
CA SER A 89 -4.96 -5.99 -13.44
C SER A 89 -5.42 -4.97 -12.39
N TRP A 90 -6.35 -5.35 -11.51
CA TRP A 90 -6.81 -4.47 -10.42
C TRP A 90 -5.67 -4.10 -9.48
N GLY A 91 -4.81 -5.07 -9.16
CA GLY A 91 -3.64 -4.82 -8.32
C GLY A 91 -2.69 -3.79 -8.89
N GLY A 92 -2.40 -3.88 -10.18
CA GLY A 92 -1.57 -2.89 -10.87
C GLY A 92 -2.14 -1.48 -10.76
N TRP A 93 -3.44 -1.29 -10.96
CA TRP A 93 -4.11 -0.01 -10.86
C TRP A 93 -4.19 0.53 -9.42
N ILE A 94 -4.45 -0.35 -8.44
CA ILE A 94 -4.43 0.04 -7.03
C ILE A 94 -3.02 0.51 -6.64
N LEU A 95 -1.98 -0.21 -7.03
CA LEU A 95 -0.60 0.18 -6.77
C LEU A 95 -0.22 1.50 -7.44
N LEU A 96 -0.74 1.76 -8.64
CA LEU A 96 -0.56 3.05 -9.33
C LEU A 96 -1.14 4.21 -8.51
N LEU A 97 -2.17 3.98 -7.69
CA LEU A 97 -2.76 4.97 -6.79
C LEU A 97 -2.05 5.02 -5.43
N VAL A 98 -1.55 3.90 -4.93
CA VAL A 98 -0.84 3.81 -3.64
C VAL A 98 0.40 4.69 -3.63
N TYR A 99 1.24 4.60 -4.67
CA TYR A 99 2.49 5.37 -4.73
C TYR A 99 2.29 6.90 -4.66
N PRO A 100 1.45 7.53 -5.49
CA PRO A 100 1.24 8.97 -5.38
C PRO A 100 0.60 9.39 -4.06
N VAL A 101 -0.33 8.60 -3.50
CA VAL A 101 -0.95 8.93 -2.22
C VAL A 101 0.09 8.90 -1.09
N LEU A 102 0.94 7.87 -1.03
CA LEU A 102 2.04 7.80 -0.06
C LEU A 102 3.09 8.88 -0.29
N ALA A 103 3.47 9.15 -1.55
CA ALA A 103 4.45 10.18 -1.89
C ALA A 103 3.95 11.59 -1.51
N LEU A 104 2.68 11.92 -1.77
CA LEU A 104 2.07 13.19 -1.36
C LEU A 104 1.97 13.27 0.17
N GLY A 105 1.65 12.17 0.85
CA GLY A 105 1.67 12.08 2.30
C GLY A 105 3.06 12.33 2.88
N ALA A 106 4.07 11.67 2.33
CA ALA A 106 5.46 11.84 2.73
C ALA A 106 5.97 13.28 2.48
N LEU A 107 5.62 13.86 1.34
CA LEU A 107 5.97 15.24 1.00
C LEU A 107 5.32 16.24 1.95
N ALA A 108 4.06 16.00 2.35
CA ALA A 108 3.36 16.85 3.31
C ALA A 108 3.98 16.85 4.72
N THR A 109 4.77 15.82 5.05
CA THR A 109 5.45 15.68 6.35
C THR A 109 6.91 16.12 6.33
N LEU A 110 7.44 16.55 5.18
CA LEU A 110 8.82 17.05 5.10
C LEU A 110 8.98 18.33 5.91
N ALA A 111 10.03 18.34 6.74
CA ALA A 111 10.40 19.52 7.52
C ALA A 111 10.91 20.66 6.63
N ASP A 112 10.59 21.89 6.99
CA ASP A 112 10.91 23.09 6.22
C ASP A 112 12.41 23.21 5.85
N GLY A 113 13.32 22.79 6.72
CA GLY A 113 14.76 22.87 6.47
C GLY A 113 15.29 22.03 5.31
N TRP A 114 14.59 20.97 4.92
CA TRP A 114 14.94 20.16 3.73
C TRP A 114 14.41 20.78 2.43
N LEU A 115 13.32 21.53 2.55
CA LEU A 115 12.63 22.16 1.43
C LEU A 115 13.25 23.48 0.98
N ASP A 116 14.10 24.10 1.81
CA ASP A 116 14.73 25.39 1.51
C ASP A 116 15.58 25.39 0.24
N ARG A 117 16.11 24.22 -0.14
CA ARG A 117 16.86 24.04 -1.40
C ARG A 117 15.98 24.04 -2.66
N TRP A 118 14.67 23.80 -2.51
CA TRP A 118 13.74 23.60 -3.61
C TRP A 118 12.47 24.39 -3.40
N PRO A 119 12.47 25.71 -3.67
CA PRO A 119 11.36 26.61 -3.31
C PRO A 119 10.02 26.22 -3.94
N ALA A 120 10.02 25.66 -5.16
CA ALA A 120 8.81 25.17 -5.79
C ALA A 120 8.22 23.96 -5.05
N LEU A 121 9.07 23.03 -4.60
CA LEU A 121 8.66 21.85 -3.83
C LEU A 121 8.16 22.25 -2.44
N ALA A 122 8.81 23.25 -1.81
CA ALA A 122 8.40 23.82 -0.54
C ALA A 122 7.00 24.47 -0.63
N ALA A 123 6.75 25.22 -1.69
CA ALA A 123 5.44 25.83 -1.92
C ALA A 123 4.34 24.77 -2.10
N PHE A 124 4.63 23.70 -2.85
CA PHE A 124 3.71 22.59 -3.06
C PHE A 124 3.47 21.79 -1.76
N ALA A 125 4.52 21.49 -0.99
CA ALA A 125 4.39 20.81 0.31
C ALA A 125 3.51 21.61 1.28
N ARG A 126 3.71 22.94 1.37
CA ARG A 126 2.85 23.83 2.18
C ARG A 126 1.40 23.83 1.71
N GLN A 127 1.15 23.75 0.40
CA GLN A 127 -0.20 23.62 -0.13
C GLN A 127 -0.86 22.30 0.28
N LEU A 128 -0.10 21.21 0.34
CA LEU A 128 -0.59 19.90 0.82
C LEU A 128 -0.94 19.90 2.32
N GLN A 129 -0.31 20.79 3.11
CA GLN A 129 -0.61 20.97 4.53
C GLN A 129 -1.88 21.81 4.78
N SER A 130 -2.48 22.40 3.73
CA SER A 130 -3.75 23.12 3.86
C SER A 130 -4.86 22.18 4.36
N HIS A 131 -5.80 22.72 5.14
CA HIS A 131 -6.91 21.96 5.73
C HIS A 131 -7.68 21.15 4.68
N THR A 132 -7.93 21.73 3.51
CA THR A 132 -8.66 21.07 2.42
C THR A 132 -7.84 19.94 1.81
N ALA A 133 -6.55 20.17 1.51
CA ALA A 133 -5.67 19.14 0.94
C ALA A 133 -5.46 17.98 1.92
N THR A 134 -5.24 18.27 3.20
CA THR A 134 -5.11 17.24 4.25
C THR A 134 -6.37 16.38 4.35
N ARG A 135 -7.57 16.96 4.25
CA ARG A 135 -8.82 16.20 4.26
C ARG A 135 -8.93 15.25 3.07
N TRP A 136 -8.60 15.71 1.86
CA TRP A 136 -8.63 14.88 0.66
C TRP A 136 -7.54 13.80 0.68
N LEU A 137 -6.34 14.14 1.12
CA LEU A 137 -5.25 13.19 1.26
C LEU A 137 -5.57 12.10 2.30
N SER A 138 -6.14 12.49 3.43
CA SER A 138 -6.63 11.57 4.47
C SER A 138 -7.70 10.63 3.92
N LEU A 139 -8.67 11.14 3.14
CA LEU A 139 -9.68 10.31 2.50
C LEU A 139 -9.05 9.35 1.48
N ALA A 140 -8.14 9.85 0.65
CA ALA A 140 -7.42 9.03 -0.32
C ALA A 140 -6.62 7.90 0.36
N ASN A 141 -5.92 8.20 1.47
CA ASN A 141 -5.23 7.19 2.26
C ASN A 141 -6.17 6.09 2.76
N ILE A 142 -7.35 6.46 3.30
CA ILE A 142 -8.33 5.48 3.79
C ILE A 142 -8.87 4.63 2.63
N VAL A 143 -9.32 5.26 1.55
CA VAL A 143 -9.96 4.54 0.43
C VAL A 143 -8.98 3.63 -0.29
N VAL A 144 -7.78 4.14 -0.62
CA VAL A 144 -6.75 3.37 -1.31
C VAL A 144 -6.16 2.28 -0.41
N GLY A 145 -6.00 2.56 0.89
CA GLY A 145 -5.56 1.57 1.87
C GLY A 145 -6.58 0.41 2.01
N ILE A 146 -7.87 0.71 2.10
CA ILE A 146 -8.92 -0.32 2.13
C ILE A 146 -8.91 -1.13 0.82
N ALA A 147 -8.81 -0.46 -0.34
CA ALA A 147 -8.76 -1.13 -1.63
C ALA A 147 -7.55 -2.07 -1.73
N LEU A 148 -6.37 -1.64 -1.28
CA LEU A 148 -5.16 -2.47 -1.25
C LEU A 148 -5.33 -3.68 -0.32
N GLY A 149 -5.85 -3.49 0.89
CA GLY A 149 -6.05 -4.56 1.87
C GLY A 149 -7.06 -5.62 1.39
N ILE A 150 -8.18 -5.18 0.82
CA ILE A 150 -9.19 -6.09 0.26
C ILE A 150 -8.64 -6.80 -0.98
N TYR A 151 -7.93 -6.09 -1.85
CA TYR A 151 -7.35 -6.66 -3.06
C TYR A 151 -6.37 -7.81 -2.74
N THR A 152 -5.50 -7.66 -1.74
CA THR A 152 -4.56 -8.72 -1.35
C THR A 152 -5.29 -10.00 -0.92
N GLY A 153 -6.40 -9.87 -0.21
CA GLY A 153 -7.24 -11.00 0.16
C GLY A 153 -8.00 -11.61 -1.04
N ILE A 154 -8.49 -10.78 -1.96
CA ILE A 154 -9.13 -11.27 -3.21
C ILE A 154 -8.12 -12.05 -4.04
N LEU A 155 -6.90 -11.56 -4.18
CA LEU A 155 -5.85 -12.24 -4.93
C LEU A 155 -5.60 -13.65 -4.37
N LEU A 156 -5.56 -13.80 -3.05
CA LEU A 156 -5.45 -15.11 -2.41
C LEU A 156 -6.68 -15.99 -2.64
N SER A 157 -7.89 -15.40 -2.63
CA SER A 157 -9.14 -16.14 -2.82
C SER A 157 -9.29 -16.72 -4.22
N THR A 158 -8.55 -16.22 -5.21
CA THR A 158 -8.55 -16.78 -6.58
C THR A 158 -7.82 -18.11 -6.69
N MET A 159 -7.16 -18.57 -5.63
CA MET A 159 -6.49 -19.87 -5.59
C MET A 159 -7.45 -21.03 -5.32
N VAL A 160 -8.18 -21.42 -6.34
CA VAL A 160 -9.19 -22.51 -6.29
C VAL A 160 -8.59 -23.85 -5.83
N ALA A 161 -7.29 -24.08 -6.02
CA ALA A 161 -6.61 -25.32 -5.65
C ALA A 161 -6.50 -25.55 -4.12
N ARG A 162 -6.76 -24.54 -3.30
CA ARG A 162 -6.72 -24.62 -1.84
C ARG A 162 -8.06 -24.20 -1.24
N PRO A 163 -8.92 -25.15 -0.80
CA PRO A 163 -10.27 -24.85 -0.30
C PRO A 163 -10.32 -23.85 0.85
N LEU A 164 -9.31 -23.85 1.73
CA LEU A 164 -9.20 -22.89 2.84
C LEU A 164 -8.98 -21.44 2.39
N TRP A 165 -8.46 -21.24 1.19
CA TRP A 165 -8.16 -19.91 0.64
C TRP A 165 -9.26 -19.41 -0.30
N ASN A 166 -10.14 -20.29 -0.74
CA ASN A 166 -11.28 -19.92 -1.57
C ASN A 166 -12.46 -19.40 -0.70
N SER A 167 -12.21 -18.29 -0.01
CA SER A 167 -13.20 -17.68 0.88
C SER A 167 -13.30 -16.18 0.65
N ALA A 168 -14.52 -15.67 0.52
CA ALA A 168 -14.80 -14.23 0.44
C ALA A 168 -14.37 -13.46 1.71
N LEU A 169 -14.14 -14.16 2.81
CA LEU A 169 -13.70 -13.56 4.07
C LEU A 169 -12.21 -13.17 4.07
N LEU A 170 -11.41 -13.64 3.12
CA LEU A 170 -9.98 -13.31 3.06
C LEU A 170 -9.70 -11.82 2.85
N GLY A 171 -10.51 -11.12 2.04
CA GLY A 171 -10.38 -9.67 1.87
C GLY A 171 -10.49 -8.90 3.20
N PRO A 172 -11.60 -9.02 3.92
CA PRO A 172 -11.75 -8.42 5.25
C PRO A 172 -10.70 -8.89 6.26
N LEU A 173 -10.32 -10.17 6.25
CA LEU A 173 -9.31 -10.72 7.14
C LEU A 173 -7.94 -10.07 6.94
N PHE A 174 -7.50 -9.92 5.69
CA PHE A 174 -6.23 -9.25 5.36
C PHE A 174 -6.24 -7.79 5.78
N LEU A 175 -7.34 -7.08 5.54
CA LEU A 175 -7.49 -5.70 5.95
C LEU A 175 -7.39 -5.54 7.48
N VAL A 176 -8.10 -6.37 8.24
CA VAL A 176 -8.08 -6.33 9.71
C VAL A 176 -6.70 -6.72 10.24
N SER A 177 -6.07 -7.74 9.68
CA SER A 177 -4.71 -8.14 10.04
C SER A 177 -3.69 -7.03 9.77
N GLY A 178 -3.77 -6.38 8.61
CA GLY A 178 -2.93 -5.23 8.26
C GLY A 178 -3.14 -4.04 9.20
N LEU A 179 -4.39 -3.73 9.55
CA LEU A 179 -4.72 -2.69 10.54
C LEU A 179 -4.13 -3.01 11.92
N SER A 180 -4.23 -4.26 12.36
CA SER A 180 -3.67 -4.71 13.64
C SER A 180 -2.15 -4.58 13.65
N ALA A 181 -1.47 -5.02 12.58
CA ALA A 181 -0.02 -4.91 12.46
C ALA A 181 0.45 -3.44 12.41
N ALA A 182 -0.27 -2.57 11.70
CA ALA A 182 0.05 -1.15 11.64
C ALA A 182 -0.22 -0.45 12.99
N ALA A 183 -1.29 -0.82 13.69
CA ALA A 183 -1.61 -0.28 15.02
C ALA A 183 -0.53 -0.64 16.05
N ALA A 184 0.03 -1.85 15.98
CA ALA A 184 1.12 -2.26 16.86
C ALA A 184 2.36 -1.36 16.71
N VAL A 185 2.68 -0.92 15.47
CA VAL A 185 3.81 -0.02 15.20
C VAL A 185 3.55 1.41 15.68
N VAL A 186 2.29 1.85 15.67
CA VAL A 186 1.91 3.19 16.18
C VAL A 186 1.99 3.27 17.69
N HIS A 187 1.84 2.15 18.39
CA HIS A 187 1.91 2.07 19.85
C HIS A 187 3.31 1.87 20.42
N LEU A 188 4.31 1.57 19.58
CA LEU A 188 5.72 1.45 19.95
C LEU A 188 6.43 2.82 19.90
#